data_a9abe22ad4d906b4c256eaa5841212a6
#
_entry.id   a9abe22ad4d906b4c256eaa5841212a6
#
_cell.length_a   1.000
_cell.length_b   1.000
_cell.length_c   1.000
_cell.angle_alpha   90.00
_cell.angle_beta   90.00
_cell.angle_gamma   90.00
#
_symmetry.space_group_name_H-M   'P 1'
#
loop_
_entity.id
_entity.type
_entity.pdbx_description
1 polymer ?
#
loop_
_entity_poly.entity_id
_entity_poly.type
_entity_poly.pdbx_seq_one_letter_code
_entity_poly.pdbx_strand_id
1 'polypeptide(L)'
;LEWMRKQPRARGTKAKYRVEAFYDIQEKASQDIKKDKLELDFKASRQGGKILEVEHVSKSYGSLKIVDDFSYVFKKNDRIGVVGKNGVGKSTFLDILTGKLKPDTGEVIPGVTTKYGYFTQETITLNPANRVVEEVKAIAEFIVLADGSQISASKFLETFLFTPDKQYNYIDKLSGGEKKRLQLLKLLITNPNFLILDEPTNDFDIDTLNVLEDFLEKFGGCLLLVSHDRYFMDHLVDQLFVFEGDGKIRLFNGNYSDYRNWADGQEQESTP
;
A
#
# COMPACT_ATOMS: atom_id res chain seq x y z
N LEU A 1 -19.91 -5.58 -18.02
CA LEU A 1 -19.24 -4.78 -16.97
C LEU A 1 -19.81 -3.36 -16.84
N GLU A 2 -20.16 -2.69 -17.93
CA GLU A 2 -20.70 -1.30 -17.89
C GLU A 2 -22.07 -1.19 -17.18
N TRP A 3 -22.94 -2.19 -17.28
CA TRP A 3 -24.23 -2.17 -16.60
C TRP A 3 -24.15 -2.38 -15.08
N MET A 4 -23.09 -3.01 -14.58
CA MET A 4 -22.87 -3.17 -13.14
C MET A 4 -22.42 -1.87 -12.45
N ARG A 5 -21.72 -1.00 -13.19
CA ARG A 5 -21.26 0.31 -12.70
C ARG A 5 -22.36 1.39 -12.75
N LYS A 6 -23.42 1.19 -13.55
CA LYS A 6 -24.57 2.12 -13.62
C LYS A 6 -25.50 1.87 -12.44
N GLN A 7 -25.76 2.89 -11.64
CA GLN A 7 -26.80 2.80 -10.59
C GLN A 7 -28.15 2.45 -11.22
N PRO A 8 -28.93 1.47 -10.69
CA PRO A 8 -30.24 1.16 -11.22
C PRO A 8 -31.14 2.39 -11.07
N ARG A 9 -31.87 2.74 -12.14
CA ARG A 9 -32.98 3.71 -12.03
C ARG A 9 -33.97 3.21 -10.98
N ALA A 10 -34.58 4.12 -10.22
CA ALA A 10 -35.33 3.95 -8.97
C ALA A 10 -36.39 2.82 -8.84
N ARG A 11 -36.50 1.89 -9.77
CA ARG A 11 -37.43 0.74 -9.77
C ARG A 11 -36.89 -0.57 -10.34
N GLY A 12 -35.57 -0.72 -10.53
CA GLY A 12 -34.99 -1.94 -11.08
C GLY A 12 -34.02 -2.60 -10.10
N THR A 13 -34.46 -3.67 -9.45
CA THR A 13 -33.55 -4.58 -8.73
C THR A 13 -32.73 -5.37 -9.73
N LYS A 14 -31.40 -5.35 -9.58
CA LYS A 14 -30.51 -6.27 -10.33
C LYS A 14 -30.91 -7.69 -9.97
N ALA A 15 -31.17 -8.52 -10.96
CA ALA A 15 -31.54 -9.91 -10.67
C ALA A 15 -30.42 -10.59 -9.85
N LYS A 16 -30.76 -11.01 -8.65
CA LYS A 16 -29.82 -11.54 -7.63
C LYS A 16 -28.95 -12.66 -8.21
N TYR A 17 -29.52 -13.55 -9.04
CA TYR A 17 -28.79 -14.62 -9.71
C TYR A 17 -27.69 -14.15 -10.66
N ARG A 18 -27.84 -12.96 -11.30
CA ARG A 18 -26.81 -12.40 -12.20
C ARG A 18 -25.63 -11.82 -11.43
N VAL A 19 -25.89 -11.29 -10.26
CA VAL A 19 -24.86 -10.79 -9.35
C VAL A 19 -24.11 -11.99 -8.76
N GLU A 20 -24.81 -13.03 -8.31
CA GLU A 20 -24.22 -14.27 -7.82
C GLU A 20 -23.41 -14.98 -8.91
N ALA A 21 -23.95 -15.11 -10.13
CA ALA A 21 -23.22 -15.70 -11.26
C ALA A 21 -21.97 -14.92 -11.65
N PHE A 22 -21.98 -13.60 -11.48
CA PHE A 22 -20.77 -12.77 -11.72
C PHE A 22 -19.70 -13.08 -10.67
N TYR A 23 -20.08 -13.17 -9.38
CA TYR A 23 -19.13 -13.53 -8.32
C TYR A 23 -18.61 -14.96 -8.47
N ASP A 24 -19.47 -15.92 -8.87
CA ASP A 24 -19.06 -17.30 -9.16
C ASP A 24 -18.09 -17.40 -10.34
N ILE A 25 -18.28 -16.58 -11.39
CA ILE A 25 -17.36 -16.52 -12.54
C ILE A 25 -16.06 -15.85 -12.12
N GLN A 26 -16.12 -14.79 -11.31
CA GLN A 26 -14.94 -14.09 -10.79
C GLN A 26 -14.14 -15.01 -9.85
N GLU A 27 -14.82 -15.77 -8.98
CA GLU A 27 -14.20 -16.74 -8.09
C GLU A 27 -13.55 -17.91 -8.86
N LYS A 28 -14.21 -18.43 -9.89
CA LYS A 28 -13.64 -19.47 -10.77
C LYS A 28 -12.46 -18.96 -11.58
N ALA A 29 -12.56 -17.75 -12.14
CA ALA A 29 -11.45 -17.12 -12.86
C ALA A 29 -10.24 -16.87 -11.93
N SER A 30 -10.48 -16.46 -10.70
CA SER A 30 -9.42 -16.30 -9.70
C SER A 30 -8.83 -17.64 -9.22
N GLN A 31 -9.63 -18.72 -9.19
CA GLN A 31 -9.14 -20.07 -8.87
C GLN A 31 -8.28 -20.67 -9.99
N ASP A 32 -8.58 -20.41 -11.27
CA ASP A 32 -7.75 -20.84 -12.40
C ASP A 32 -6.42 -20.08 -12.47
N ILE A 33 -6.42 -18.81 -12.10
CA ILE A 33 -5.18 -18.00 -11.96
C ILE A 33 -4.37 -18.46 -10.74
N LYS A 34 -5.01 -18.95 -9.67
CA LYS A 34 -4.31 -19.47 -8.47
C LYS A 34 -3.57 -20.80 -8.71
N LYS A 35 -3.91 -21.60 -9.72
CA LYS A 35 -3.28 -22.90 -9.96
C LYS A 35 -1.83 -22.84 -10.45
N ASP A 36 -1.39 -21.71 -11.02
CA ASP A 36 -0.01 -21.47 -11.47
C ASP A 36 0.74 -20.36 -10.67
N LYS A 37 0.11 -19.82 -9.62
CA LYS A 37 0.80 -18.85 -8.75
C LYS A 37 1.83 -19.57 -7.89
N LEU A 38 3.12 -19.33 -8.17
CA LEU A 38 4.18 -19.60 -7.22
C LEU A 38 3.86 -18.82 -5.93
N GLU A 39 3.62 -19.54 -4.84
CA GLU A 39 3.52 -18.91 -3.52
C GLU A 39 4.90 -18.41 -3.13
N LEU A 40 5.14 -17.12 -3.35
CA LEU A 40 6.40 -16.47 -3.03
C LEU A 40 6.27 -15.77 -1.68
N ASP A 41 6.79 -16.42 -0.64
CA ASP A 41 6.94 -15.80 0.67
C ASP A 41 8.20 -14.92 0.68
N PHE A 42 8.02 -13.61 0.66
CA PHE A 42 9.14 -12.66 0.70
C PHE A 42 9.57 -12.41 2.14
N LYS A 43 10.86 -12.62 2.40
CA LYS A 43 11.44 -12.29 3.68
C LYS A 43 11.81 -10.81 3.70
N ALA A 44 11.05 -10.00 4.45
CA ALA A 44 11.50 -8.64 4.75
C ALA A 44 12.90 -8.66 5.39
N SER A 45 13.69 -7.62 5.15
CA SER A 45 15.00 -7.45 5.81
C SER A 45 14.83 -7.60 7.32
N ARG A 46 15.86 -8.13 8.00
CA ARG A 46 15.84 -8.35 9.46
C ARG A 46 15.40 -7.07 10.17
N GLN A 47 14.34 -7.15 10.95
CA GLN A 47 13.90 -6.09 11.84
C GLN A 47 14.62 -6.24 13.20
N GLY A 48 15.23 -5.15 13.67
CA GLY A 48 15.78 -5.03 15.03
C GLY A 48 14.67 -5.00 16.10
N GLY A 49 15.05 -4.75 17.34
CA GLY A 49 14.09 -4.55 18.45
C GLY A 49 13.36 -3.21 18.34
N LYS A 50 14.03 -2.17 17.84
CA LYS A 50 13.51 -0.83 17.60
C LYS A 50 13.26 -0.68 16.09
N ILE A 51 12.03 -0.34 15.72
CA ILE A 51 11.63 -0.15 14.32
C ILE A 51 11.62 1.34 13.98
N LEU A 52 10.73 2.09 14.63
CA LEU A 52 10.57 3.53 14.46
C LEU A 52 9.89 4.07 15.70
N GLU A 53 10.42 5.13 16.28
CA GLU A 53 9.79 5.87 17.36
C GLU A 53 9.50 7.29 16.91
N VAL A 54 8.33 7.77 17.23
CA VAL A 54 7.85 9.13 16.98
C VAL A 54 7.58 9.75 18.34
N GLU A 55 8.31 10.81 18.68
CA GLU A 55 8.25 11.43 20.00
C GLU A 55 7.84 12.88 19.90
N HIS A 56 6.64 13.20 20.41
CA HIS A 56 6.11 14.58 20.54
C HIS A 56 6.19 15.42 19.25
N VAL A 57 5.93 14.76 18.11
CA VAL A 57 6.05 15.38 16.78
C VAL A 57 4.91 16.34 16.55
N SER A 58 5.27 17.58 16.20
CA SER A 58 4.32 18.59 15.70
C SER A 58 4.81 19.20 14.39
N LYS A 59 3.83 19.57 13.54
CA LYS A 59 4.07 20.23 12.25
C LYS A 59 2.91 21.15 11.90
N SER A 60 3.22 22.39 11.50
CA SER A 60 2.23 23.36 11.07
C SER A 60 2.72 24.13 9.83
N TYR A 61 1.78 24.62 9.05
CA TYR A 61 2.02 25.57 7.97
C TYR A 61 1.15 26.84 8.25
N GLY A 62 1.78 27.86 8.79
CA GLY A 62 1.05 29.03 9.28
C GLY A 62 0.05 28.66 10.38
N SER A 63 -1.22 28.92 10.15
CA SER A 63 -2.30 28.55 11.10
C SER A 63 -2.80 27.11 10.94
N LEU A 64 -2.41 26.41 9.87
CA LEU A 64 -2.85 25.05 9.61
C LEU A 64 -1.98 24.05 10.38
N LYS A 65 -2.53 23.43 11.41
CA LYS A 65 -1.89 22.33 12.13
C LYS A 65 -2.05 21.02 11.34
N ILE A 66 -0.93 20.37 11.03
CA ILE A 66 -0.90 19.08 10.32
C ILE A 66 -0.81 17.92 11.33
N VAL A 67 0.08 18.06 12.30
CA VAL A 67 0.27 17.14 13.41
C VAL A 67 0.51 17.97 14.67
N ASP A 68 -0.09 17.58 15.79
CA ASP A 68 0.02 18.28 17.07
C ASP A 68 0.32 17.26 18.17
N ASP A 69 1.55 17.28 18.68
CA ASP A 69 2.04 16.44 19.78
C ASP A 69 1.78 14.92 19.60
N PHE A 70 2.12 14.39 18.41
CA PHE A 70 1.92 12.98 18.12
C PHE A 70 3.11 12.14 18.58
N SER A 71 2.81 11.06 19.31
CA SER A 71 3.81 10.06 19.73
C SER A 71 3.33 8.66 19.44
N TYR A 72 4.21 7.81 18.88
CA TYR A 72 3.93 6.42 18.58
C TYR A 72 5.21 5.60 18.47
N VAL A 73 5.18 4.36 18.98
CA VAL A 73 6.28 3.39 18.84
C VAL A 73 5.84 2.25 17.95
N PHE A 74 6.40 2.20 16.75
CA PHE A 74 6.10 1.13 15.79
C PHE A 74 6.68 -0.21 16.26
N LYS A 75 5.84 -1.22 16.22
CA LYS A 75 6.19 -2.61 16.58
C LYS A 75 6.43 -3.43 15.32
N LYS A 76 7.09 -4.57 15.47
CA LYS A 76 7.26 -5.52 14.37
C LYS A 76 5.91 -5.93 13.82
N ASN A 77 5.82 -5.97 12.49
CA ASN A 77 4.64 -6.38 11.74
C ASN A 77 3.40 -5.49 11.97
N ASP A 78 3.58 -4.25 12.47
CA ASP A 78 2.47 -3.30 12.53
C ASP A 78 1.89 -3.11 11.12
N ARG A 79 0.56 -3.19 11.03
CA ARG A 79 -0.22 -2.99 9.82
C ARG A 79 -1.21 -1.86 10.04
N ILE A 80 -0.83 -0.66 9.63
CA ILE A 80 -1.52 0.57 9.98
C ILE A 80 -2.06 1.24 8.73
N GLY A 81 -3.36 1.50 8.72
CA GLY A 81 -4.00 2.33 7.73
C GLY A 81 -4.00 3.80 8.13
N VAL A 82 -3.84 4.68 7.19
CA VAL A 82 -3.92 6.14 7.41
C VAL A 82 -5.16 6.67 6.70
N VAL A 83 -6.09 7.20 7.47
CA VAL A 83 -7.38 7.67 6.96
C VAL A 83 -7.64 9.13 7.36
N GLY A 84 -8.43 9.83 6.56
CA GLY A 84 -8.80 11.23 6.79
C GLY A 84 -9.10 11.96 5.48
N LYS A 85 -9.69 13.13 5.57
CA LYS A 85 -10.04 13.97 4.41
C LYS A 85 -8.80 14.32 3.56
N ASN A 86 -9.02 14.60 2.29
CA ASN A 86 -7.93 15.09 1.44
C ASN A 86 -7.45 16.45 1.94
N GLY A 87 -6.13 16.67 1.88
CA GLY A 87 -5.50 17.92 2.35
C GLY A 87 -5.32 18.03 3.87
N VAL A 88 -5.71 17.01 4.66
CA VAL A 88 -5.57 17.05 6.13
C VAL A 88 -4.12 16.88 6.61
N GLY A 89 -3.19 16.49 5.71
CA GLY A 89 -1.77 16.37 6.03
C GLY A 89 -1.21 14.95 6.05
N LYS A 90 -1.94 13.94 5.53
CA LYS A 90 -1.48 12.55 5.50
C LYS A 90 -0.10 12.40 4.85
N SER A 91 0.10 12.88 3.63
CA SER A 91 1.39 12.79 2.92
C SER A 91 2.51 13.58 3.63
N THR A 92 2.19 14.74 4.22
CA THR A 92 3.15 15.49 5.05
C THR A 92 3.62 14.66 6.25
N PHE A 93 2.71 13.95 6.90
CA PHE A 93 3.05 13.06 8.00
C PHE A 93 3.94 11.90 7.54
N LEU A 94 3.65 11.28 6.39
CA LEU A 94 4.50 10.23 5.81
C LEU A 94 5.91 10.74 5.48
N ASP A 95 6.02 11.98 4.98
CA ASP A 95 7.31 12.61 4.70
C ASP A 95 8.10 12.88 5.99
N ILE A 96 7.41 13.21 7.10
CA ILE A 96 8.06 13.34 8.41
C ILE A 96 8.57 11.99 8.88
N LEU A 97 7.77 10.91 8.81
CA LEU A 97 8.16 9.57 9.23
C LEU A 97 9.38 9.04 8.45
N THR A 98 9.50 9.40 7.18
CA THR A 98 10.61 8.98 6.31
C THR A 98 11.83 9.90 6.38
N GLY A 99 11.75 11.00 7.13
CA GLY A 99 12.81 11.99 7.25
C GLY A 99 12.98 12.92 6.04
N LYS A 100 12.07 12.84 5.05
CA LYS A 100 12.05 13.77 3.91
C LYS A 100 11.71 15.19 4.36
N LEU A 101 10.90 15.31 5.41
CA LEU A 101 10.49 16.57 6.02
C LEU A 101 10.81 16.55 7.52
N LYS A 102 11.39 17.65 8.03
CA LYS A 102 11.63 17.79 9.47
C LYS A 102 10.36 18.29 10.17
N PRO A 103 10.01 17.74 11.35
CA PRO A 103 8.97 18.30 12.20
C PRO A 103 9.39 19.68 12.74
N ASP A 104 8.44 20.45 13.25
CA ASP A 104 8.71 21.71 13.92
C ASP A 104 9.16 21.48 15.37
N THR A 105 8.58 20.47 16.02
CA THR A 105 8.98 19.98 17.37
C THR A 105 8.95 18.46 17.41
N GLY A 106 9.63 17.90 18.42
CA GLY A 106 9.73 16.45 18.56
C GLY A 106 10.74 15.83 17.60
N GLU A 107 10.81 14.53 17.59
CA GLU A 107 11.74 13.80 16.74
C GLU A 107 11.17 12.46 16.23
N VAL A 108 11.75 11.98 15.13
CA VAL A 108 11.47 10.67 14.55
C VAL A 108 12.78 9.88 14.59
N ILE A 109 12.79 8.76 15.31
CA ILE A 109 13.97 7.97 15.60
C ILE A 109 13.85 6.61 14.94
N PRO A 110 14.42 6.42 13.71
CA PRO A 110 14.39 5.13 13.05
C PRO A 110 15.32 4.13 13.75
N GLY A 111 14.91 2.87 13.76
CA GLY A 111 15.78 1.79 14.17
C GLY A 111 16.98 1.62 13.22
N VAL A 112 18.13 1.18 13.75
CA VAL A 112 19.39 1.01 12.98
C VAL A 112 19.20 0.11 11.75
N THR A 113 18.28 -0.85 11.81
CA THR A 113 18.01 -1.81 10.72
C THR A 113 16.80 -1.42 9.87
N THR A 114 16.16 -0.29 10.13
CA THR A 114 14.97 0.12 9.41
C THR A 114 15.33 0.56 7.99
N LYS A 115 14.69 -0.12 7.03
CA LYS A 115 14.82 0.17 5.60
C LYS A 115 13.45 0.54 5.06
N TYR A 116 13.30 1.80 4.69
CA TYR A 116 12.06 2.29 4.12
C TYR A 116 11.90 1.88 2.66
N GLY A 117 10.69 1.46 2.33
CA GLY A 117 10.17 1.45 0.98
C GLY A 117 8.98 2.43 0.94
N TYR A 118 9.11 3.55 0.25
CA TYR A 118 8.06 4.56 0.16
C TYR A 118 7.59 4.74 -1.28
N PHE A 119 6.41 4.19 -1.56
CA PHE A 119 5.72 4.36 -2.84
C PHE A 119 4.75 5.53 -2.73
N THR A 120 4.96 6.53 -3.56
CA THR A 120 4.14 7.76 -3.64
C THR A 120 3.70 8.00 -5.07
N GLN A 121 2.83 8.99 -5.26
CA GLN A 121 2.50 9.48 -6.61
C GLN A 121 3.70 10.12 -7.32
N GLU A 122 4.74 10.53 -6.59
CA GLU A 122 5.99 10.99 -7.18
C GLU A 122 6.71 9.85 -7.89
N THR A 123 7.16 10.13 -9.10
CA THR A 123 7.77 9.12 -9.96
C THR A 123 9.20 8.78 -9.52
N ILE A 124 9.43 7.51 -9.16
CA ILE A 124 10.79 6.97 -9.13
C ILE A 124 11.33 7.04 -10.57
N THR A 125 12.52 7.63 -10.74
CA THR A 125 13.12 7.78 -12.06
C THR A 125 13.42 6.41 -12.68
N LEU A 126 12.84 6.15 -13.84
CA LEU A 126 13.13 5.01 -14.70
C LEU A 126 14.00 5.48 -15.87
N ASN A 127 15.01 4.70 -16.26
CA ASN A 127 15.78 5.02 -17.45
C ASN A 127 15.04 4.54 -18.70
N PRO A 128 14.52 5.45 -19.56
CA PRO A 128 13.74 5.05 -20.73
C PRO A 128 14.52 4.20 -21.75
N ALA A 129 15.85 4.29 -21.75
CA ALA A 129 16.72 3.54 -22.65
C ALA A 129 17.02 2.10 -22.17
N ASN A 130 16.69 1.78 -20.92
CA ASN A 130 16.89 0.42 -20.40
C ASN A 130 15.71 -0.49 -20.77
N ARG A 131 15.97 -1.79 -20.82
CA ARG A 131 14.92 -2.80 -20.82
C ARG A 131 14.39 -3.00 -19.41
N VAL A 132 13.12 -3.45 -19.30
CA VAL A 132 12.47 -3.69 -18.00
C VAL A 132 13.33 -4.60 -17.10
N VAL A 133 13.81 -5.72 -17.65
CA VAL A 133 14.62 -6.69 -16.90
C VAL A 133 15.98 -6.13 -16.47
N GLU A 134 16.58 -5.28 -17.29
CA GLU A 134 17.88 -4.63 -16.98
C GLU A 134 17.73 -3.63 -15.83
N GLU A 135 16.63 -2.87 -15.82
CA GLU A 135 16.33 -1.90 -14.78
C GLU A 135 16.18 -2.55 -13.40
N VAL A 136 15.60 -3.76 -13.35
CA VAL A 136 15.42 -4.52 -12.10
C VAL A 136 16.71 -5.24 -11.72
N LYS A 137 17.41 -5.87 -12.67
CA LYS A 137 18.69 -6.54 -12.43
C LYS A 137 19.80 -5.60 -11.95
N ALA A 138 19.74 -4.32 -12.31
CA ALA A 138 20.67 -3.32 -11.79
C ALA A 138 20.58 -3.13 -10.27
N ILE A 139 19.45 -3.50 -9.64
CA ILE A 139 19.26 -3.44 -8.18
C ILE A 139 19.62 -4.79 -7.55
N ALA A 140 19.06 -5.89 -8.07
CA ALA A 140 19.35 -7.25 -7.61
C ALA A 140 19.10 -8.25 -8.74
N GLU A 141 20.02 -9.18 -8.95
CA GLU A 141 19.84 -10.28 -9.90
C GLU A 141 18.99 -11.41 -9.32
N PHE A 142 19.09 -11.62 -8.00
CA PHE A 142 18.33 -12.60 -7.23
C PHE A 142 17.70 -11.96 -6.00
N ILE A 143 16.50 -12.41 -5.67
CA ILE A 143 15.73 -11.99 -4.50
C ILE A 143 15.61 -13.16 -3.55
N VAL A 144 15.94 -12.96 -2.27
CA VAL A 144 15.88 -14.00 -1.23
C VAL A 144 14.46 -14.06 -0.68
N LEU A 145 13.86 -15.25 -0.70
CA LEU A 145 12.54 -15.55 -0.14
C LEU A 145 12.62 -15.86 1.37
N ALA A 146 11.44 -15.97 2.01
CA ALA A 146 11.34 -16.20 3.45
C ALA A 146 11.96 -17.52 3.89
N ASP A 147 11.87 -18.56 3.07
CA ASP A 147 12.46 -19.89 3.28
C ASP A 147 13.98 -19.96 3.03
N GLY A 148 14.57 -18.84 2.57
CA GLY A 148 15.99 -18.76 2.19
C GLY A 148 16.29 -19.14 0.76
N SER A 149 15.31 -19.60 -0.03
CA SER A 149 15.45 -19.82 -1.46
C SER A 149 15.63 -18.51 -2.21
N GLN A 150 16.05 -18.57 -3.47
CA GLN A 150 16.26 -17.40 -4.30
C GLN A 150 15.46 -17.50 -5.59
N ILE A 151 14.87 -16.40 -6.00
CA ILE A 151 14.27 -16.27 -7.33
C ILE A 151 15.02 -15.22 -8.13
N SER A 152 15.05 -15.41 -9.46
CA SER A 152 15.66 -14.41 -10.35
C SER A 152 14.79 -13.15 -10.45
N ALA A 153 15.41 -12.04 -10.81
CA ALA A 153 14.71 -10.79 -11.14
C ALA A 153 13.64 -11.01 -12.22
N SER A 154 13.93 -11.87 -13.22
CA SER A 154 12.95 -12.22 -14.25
C SER A 154 11.72 -12.92 -13.69
N LYS A 155 11.90 -13.88 -12.76
CA LYS A 155 10.78 -14.58 -12.11
C LYS A 155 9.96 -13.65 -11.22
N PHE A 156 10.61 -12.73 -10.52
CA PHE A 156 9.94 -11.69 -9.74
C PHE A 156 9.10 -10.75 -10.62
N LEU A 157 9.63 -10.35 -11.78
CA LEU A 157 8.89 -9.58 -12.78
C LEU A 157 7.65 -10.32 -13.29
N GLU A 158 7.75 -11.64 -13.54
CA GLU A 158 6.61 -12.46 -13.96
C GLU A 158 5.50 -12.47 -12.91
N THR A 159 5.83 -12.57 -11.62
CA THR A 159 4.87 -12.53 -10.52
C THR A 159 4.04 -11.25 -10.57
N PHE A 160 4.65 -10.14 -10.95
CA PHE A 160 3.97 -8.86 -11.13
C PHE A 160 3.56 -8.57 -12.59
N LEU A 161 3.20 -9.61 -13.32
CA LEU A 161 2.56 -9.54 -14.63
C LEU A 161 3.43 -8.95 -15.76
N PHE A 162 4.75 -8.94 -15.59
CA PHE A 162 5.68 -8.70 -16.70
C PHE A 162 6.04 -10.02 -17.36
N THR A 163 5.31 -10.38 -18.41
CA THR A 163 5.59 -11.59 -19.21
C THR A 163 7.02 -11.55 -19.78
N PRO A 164 7.64 -12.71 -20.11
CA PRO A 164 8.99 -12.74 -20.68
C PRO A 164 9.19 -11.77 -21.84
N ASP A 165 8.22 -11.67 -22.76
CA ASP A 165 8.29 -10.74 -23.89
C ASP A 165 8.32 -9.27 -23.45
N LYS A 166 7.50 -8.90 -22.44
CA LYS A 166 7.45 -7.55 -21.90
C LYS A 166 8.72 -7.17 -21.13
N GLN A 167 9.42 -8.14 -20.53
CA GLN A 167 10.67 -7.89 -19.80
C GLN A 167 11.79 -7.37 -20.70
N TYR A 168 11.77 -7.73 -21.98
CA TYR A 168 12.76 -7.29 -22.96
C TYR A 168 12.36 -5.99 -23.70
N ASN A 169 11.16 -5.46 -23.46
CA ASN A 169 10.76 -4.17 -23.99
C ASN A 169 11.53 -3.04 -23.32
N TYR A 170 11.78 -1.98 -24.08
CA TYR A 170 12.32 -0.74 -23.53
C TYR A 170 11.27 -0.04 -22.65
N ILE A 171 11.72 0.62 -21.59
CA ILE A 171 10.86 1.30 -20.61
C ILE A 171 10.08 2.45 -21.25
N ASP A 172 10.60 3.11 -22.29
CA ASP A 172 9.89 4.14 -23.03
C ASP A 172 8.59 3.64 -23.67
N LYS A 173 8.54 2.34 -24.03
CA LYS A 173 7.39 1.67 -24.67
C LYS A 173 6.30 1.22 -23.70
N LEU A 174 6.57 1.27 -22.39
CA LEU A 174 5.60 0.89 -21.37
C LEU A 174 4.48 1.93 -21.26
N SER A 175 3.27 1.45 -21.00
CA SER A 175 2.15 2.29 -20.59
C SER A 175 2.41 2.96 -19.22
N GLY A 176 1.64 3.99 -18.89
CA GLY A 176 1.75 4.66 -17.58
C GLY A 176 1.59 3.71 -16.40
N GLY A 177 0.58 2.83 -16.44
CA GLY A 177 0.36 1.82 -15.39
C GLY A 177 1.50 0.80 -15.30
N GLU A 178 2.05 0.34 -16.45
CA GLU A 178 3.21 -0.55 -16.45
C GLU A 178 4.46 0.13 -15.86
N LYS A 179 4.68 1.42 -16.15
CA LYS A 179 5.76 2.20 -15.54
C LYS A 179 5.60 2.31 -14.03
N LYS A 180 4.39 2.59 -13.55
CA LYS A 180 4.08 2.64 -12.11
C LYS A 180 4.28 1.27 -11.45
N ARG A 181 3.86 0.19 -12.10
CA ARG A 181 4.10 -1.18 -11.63
C ARG A 181 5.59 -1.49 -11.54
N LEU A 182 6.39 -1.10 -12.54
CA LEU A 182 7.84 -1.28 -12.51
C LEU A 182 8.50 -0.46 -11.39
N GLN A 183 8.02 0.75 -11.11
CA GLN A 183 8.48 1.56 -9.98
C GLN A 183 8.22 0.89 -8.64
N LEU A 184 7.01 0.32 -8.46
CA LEU A 184 6.69 -0.48 -7.27
C LEU A 184 7.65 -1.68 -7.14
N LEU A 185 7.88 -2.42 -8.20
CA LEU A 185 8.82 -3.55 -8.21
C LEU A 185 10.24 -3.15 -7.84
N LYS A 186 10.74 -2.04 -8.39
CA LYS A 186 12.05 -1.49 -8.01
C LYS A 186 12.14 -1.19 -6.52
N LEU A 187 11.06 -0.74 -5.92
CA LEU A 187 11.00 -0.48 -4.49
C LEU A 187 10.99 -1.79 -3.69
N LEU A 188 10.14 -2.75 -4.06
CA LEU A 188 10.01 -4.02 -3.35
C LEU A 188 11.29 -4.89 -3.41
N ILE A 189 12.01 -4.85 -4.54
CA ILE A 189 13.24 -5.62 -4.72
C ILE A 189 14.39 -5.13 -3.82
N THR A 190 14.34 -3.89 -3.33
CA THR A 190 15.30 -3.38 -2.33
C THR A 190 15.15 -4.07 -0.97
N ASN A 191 14.12 -4.91 -0.84
CA ASN A 191 13.77 -5.65 0.36
C ASN A 191 13.60 -4.76 1.59
N PRO A 192 12.66 -3.80 1.55
CA PRO A 192 12.37 -2.96 2.70
C PRO A 192 11.78 -3.78 3.85
N ASN A 193 11.87 -3.28 5.08
CA ASN A 193 11.20 -3.83 6.24
C ASN A 193 10.20 -2.86 6.89
N PHE A 194 10.09 -1.66 6.33
CA PHE A 194 9.08 -0.67 6.64
C PHE A 194 8.53 -0.13 5.31
N LEU A 195 7.35 -0.59 4.92
CA LEU A 195 6.75 -0.25 3.63
C LEU A 195 5.65 0.77 3.82
N ILE A 196 5.72 1.85 3.06
CA ILE A 196 4.73 2.92 3.02
C ILE A 196 4.15 2.96 1.61
N LEU A 197 2.84 2.83 1.49
CA LEU A 197 2.12 2.93 0.23
C LEU A 197 1.11 4.07 0.32
N ASP A 198 1.30 5.11 -0.50
CA ASP A 198 0.42 6.28 -0.56
C ASP A 198 -0.47 6.20 -1.80
N GLU A 199 -1.75 5.84 -1.59
CA GLU A 199 -2.80 5.68 -2.61
C GLU A 199 -2.44 4.74 -3.78
N PRO A 200 -1.92 3.51 -3.51
CA PRO A 200 -1.50 2.60 -4.59
C PRO A 200 -2.67 2.18 -5.50
N THR A 201 -3.89 2.17 -4.97
CA THR A 201 -5.11 1.75 -5.70
C THR A 201 -5.48 2.68 -6.85
N ASN A 202 -4.98 3.91 -6.86
CA ASN A 202 -5.24 4.87 -7.94
C ASN A 202 -4.41 4.59 -9.21
N ASP A 203 -3.26 3.94 -9.05
CA ASP A 203 -2.26 3.77 -10.10
C ASP A 203 -2.31 2.40 -10.79
N PHE A 204 -3.01 1.40 -10.20
CA PHE A 204 -2.95 0.01 -10.63
C PHE A 204 -4.29 -0.53 -11.12
N ASP A 205 -4.22 -1.44 -12.11
CA ASP A 205 -5.35 -2.26 -12.51
C ASP A 205 -5.66 -3.35 -11.46
N ILE A 206 -6.83 -3.96 -11.56
CA ILE A 206 -7.31 -4.98 -10.61
C ILE A 206 -6.34 -6.16 -10.50
N ASP A 207 -5.76 -6.60 -11.62
CA ASP A 207 -4.84 -7.74 -11.63
C ASP A 207 -3.56 -7.40 -10.86
N THR A 208 -3.03 -6.19 -11.03
CA THR A 208 -1.88 -5.69 -10.26
C THR A 208 -2.20 -5.56 -8.77
N LEU A 209 -3.40 -5.05 -8.44
CA LEU A 209 -3.84 -4.92 -7.04
C LEU A 209 -3.95 -6.28 -6.35
N ASN A 210 -4.49 -7.30 -7.03
CA ASN A 210 -4.57 -8.67 -6.48
C ASN A 210 -3.17 -9.23 -6.19
N VAL A 211 -2.21 -9.04 -7.12
CA VAL A 211 -0.82 -9.48 -6.89
C VAL A 211 -0.16 -8.71 -5.76
N LEU A 212 -0.42 -7.41 -5.67
CA LEU A 212 0.10 -6.58 -4.58
C LEU A 212 -0.49 -7.00 -3.23
N GLU A 213 -1.79 -7.28 -3.17
CA GLU A 213 -2.47 -7.77 -1.96
C GLU A 213 -1.87 -9.09 -1.50
N ASP A 214 -1.76 -10.10 -2.39
CA ASP A 214 -1.12 -11.40 -2.09
C ASP A 214 0.33 -11.22 -1.55
N PHE A 215 1.07 -10.23 -2.08
CA PHE A 215 2.41 -9.90 -1.59
C PHE A 215 2.37 -9.27 -0.20
N LEU A 216 1.48 -8.28 0.01
CA LEU A 216 1.38 -7.53 1.26
C LEU A 216 0.88 -8.40 2.42
N GLU A 217 -0.02 -9.35 2.18
CA GLU A 217 -0.47 -10.31 3.19
C GLU A 217 0.70 -11.09 3.79
N LYS A 218 1.67 -11.49 2.95
CA LYS A 218 2.85 -12.27 3.33
C LYS A 218 4.04 -11.40 3.73
N PHE A 219 3.92 -10.08 3.61
CA PHE A 219 5.01 -9.16 3.92
C PHE A 219 5.30 -9.15 5.42
N GLY A 220 6.48 -9.62 5.81
CA GLY A 220 6.92 -9.74 7.21
C GLY A 220 7.54 -8.47 7.80
N GLY A 221 7.22 -7.29 7.27
CA GLY A 221 7.65 -5.98 7.75
C GLY A 221 6.49 -5.13 8.28
N CYS A 222 6.78 -3.90 8.72
CA CYS A 222 5.76 -2.92 9.01
C CYS A 222 5.15 -2.37 7.73
N LEU A 223 3.83 -2.26 7.68
CA LEU A 223 3.07 -1.67 6.59
C LEU A 223 2.34 -0.42 7.08
N LEU A 224 2.52 0.68 6.37
CA LEU A 224 1.73 1.90 6.52
C LEU A 224 1.03 2.18 5.20
N LEU A 225 -0.29 2.13 5.19
CA LEU A 225 -1.12 2.17 3.98
C LEU A 225 -2.07 3.36 4.00
N VAL A 226 -1.95 4.24 3.04
CA VAL A 226 -2.98 5.26 2.73
C VAL A 226 -3.79 4.76 1.55
N SER A 227 -5.08 4.56 1.72
CA SER A 227 -5.98 4.20 0.62
C SER A 227 -7.41 4.62 0.92
N HIS A 228 -8.16 4.91 -0.15
CA HIS A 228 -9.61 5.09 -0.08
C HIS A 228 -10.37 3.80 -0.46
N ASP A 229 -9.67 2.76 -0.85
CA ASP A 229 -10.25 1.45 -1.13
C ASP A 229 -10.51 0.68 0.15
N ARG A 230 -11.80 0.51 0.48
CA ARG A 230 -12.25 -0.17 1.69
C ARG A 230 -11.79 -1.62 1.74
N TYR A 231 -11.95 -2.35 0.63
CA TYR A 231 -11.59 -3.77 0.57
C TYR A 231 -10.11 -3.98 0.84
N PHE A 232 -9.27 -3.18 0.18
CA PHE A 232 -7.83 -3.22 0.34
C PHE A 232 -7.38 -2.89 1.77
N MET A 233 -8.04 -1.90 2.40
CA MET A 233 -7.77 -1.54 3.81
C MET A 233 -8.24 -2.62 4.79
N ASP A 234 -9.43 -3.19 4.59
CA ASP A 234 -9.97 -4.19 5.53
C ASP A 234 -9.14 -5.48 5.58
N HIS A 235 -8.50 -5.85 4.47
CA HIS A 235 -7.67 -7.06 4.38
C HIS A 235 -6.25 -6.88 4.92
N LEU A 236 -5.72 -5.66 4.83
CA LEU A 236 -4.28 -5.45 5.03
C LEU A 236 -3.91 -4.73 6.33
N VAL A 237 -4.88 -4.12 7.04
CA VAL A 237 -4.58 -3.33 8.23
C VAL A 237 -5.36 -3.75 9.45
N ASP A 238 -4.71 -3.65 10.62
CA ASP A 238 -5.26 -4.02 11.93
C ASP A 238 -5.53 -2.80 12.81
N GLN A 239 -4.96 -1.65 12.44
CA GLN A 239 -5.05 -0.39 13.18
C GLN A 239 -5.14 0.78 12.20
N LEU A 240 -5.67 1.90 12.67
CA LEU A 240 -5.76 3.12 11.87
C LEU A 240 -5.17 4.32 12.61
N PHE A 241 -4.46 5.16 11.87
CA PHE A 241 -4.22 6.55 12.21
C PHE A 241 -5.31 7.39 11.53
N VAL A 242 -6.25 7.89 12.33
CA VAL A 242 -7.39 8.68 11.85
C VAL A 242 -7.05 10.15 11.99
N PHE A 243 -6.89 10.84 10.88
CA PHE A 243 -6.67 12.28 10.85
C PHE A 243 -8.01 13.01 10.98
N GLU A 244 -8.28 13.54 12.17
CA GLU A 244 -9.53 14.24 12.50
C GLU A 244 -9.52 15.72 12.07
N GLY A 245 -8.36 16.25 11.71
CA GLY A 245 -8.13 17.69 11.45
C GLY A 245 -7.49 18.37 12.63
N ASP A 246 -7.11 19.64 12.45
CA ASP A 246 -6.45 20.48 13.47
C ASP A 246 -5.25 19.81 14.16
N GLY A 247 -4.51 19.01 13.41
CA GLY A 247 -3.33 18.28 13.88
C GLY A 247 -3.63 17.03 14.72
N LYS A 248 -4.89 16.70 14.95
CA LYS A 248 -5.25 15.54 15.76
C LYS A 248 -5.20 14.26 14.97
N ILE A 249 -4.45 13.29 15.47
CA ILE A 249 -4.36 11.91 14.94
C ILE A 249 -4.85 10.96 16.03
N ARG A 250 -5.99 10.32 15.79
CA ARG A 250 -6.53 9.29 16.69
C ARG A 250 -6.00 7.93 16.30
N LEU A 251 -5.55 7.16 17.25
CA LEU A 251 -5.26 5.74 17.09
C LEU A 251 -6.57 4.94 17.26
N PHE A 252 -6.93 4.15 16.25
CA PHE A 252 -8.09 3.27 16.29
C PHE A 252 -7.62 1.82 16.09
N ASN A 253 -7.98 0.92 17.01
CA ASN A 253 -7.69 -0.51 16.91
C ASN A 253 -8.85 -1.19 16.17
N GLY A 254 -8.58 -1.74 15.02
CA GLY A 254 -9.52 -2.36 14.11
C GLY A 254 -9.25 -1.96 12.66
N ASN A 255 -9.94 -2.59 11.73
CA ASN A 255 -9.84 -2.29 10.31
C ASN A 255 -10.70 -1.08 9.89
N TYR A 256 -10.73 -0.79 8.60
CA TYR A 256 -11.48 0.38 8.10
C TYR A 256 -13.00 0.22 8.27
N SER A 257 -13.54 -0.98 8.13
CA SER A 257 -14.97 -1.27 8.33
C SER A 257 -15.37 -1.09 9.79
N ASP A 258 -14.53 -1.54 10.74
CA ASP A 258 -14.76 -1.35 12.18
C ASP A 258 -14.82 0.12 12.53
N TYR A 259 -13.87 0.90 11.99
CA TYR A 259 -13.85 2.35 12.18
C TYR A 259 -15.10 3.03 11.62
N ARG A 260 -15.55 2.66 10.42
CA ARG A 260 -16.75 3.24 9.81
C ARG A 260 -17.98 2.95 10.62
N ASN A 261 -18.17 1.71 11.08
CA ASN A 261 -19.29 1.32 11.92
C ASN A 261 -19.30 2.10 13.25
N TRP A 262 -18.13 2.28 13.84
CA TRP A 262 -17.98 3.09 15.06
C TRP A 262 -18.31 4.56 14.79
N ALA A 263 -17.80 5.18 13.73
CA ALA A 263 -18.02 6.58 13.38
C ALA A 263 -19.51 6.86 13.08
N ASP A 264 -20.14 5.98 12.29
CA ASP A 264 -21.56 6.11 11.94
C ASP A 264 -22.46 5.99 13.21
N GLY A 265 -22.06 5.18 14.20
CA GLY A 265 -22.73 5.08 15.51
C GLY A 265 -22.64 6.39 16.33
N GLN A 266 -21.47 7.05 16.33
CA GLN A 266 -21.27 8.33 17.04
C GLN A 266 -22.08 9.47 16.41
N GLU A 267 -22.23 9.50 15.08
CA GLU A 267 -23.05 10.49 14.39
C GLU A 267 -24.55 10.34 14.73
N GLN A 268 -25.04 9.12 14.91
CA GLN A 268 -26.43 8.86 15.30
C GLN A 268 -26.73 9.26 16.75
N GLU A 269 -25.79 9.08 17.67
CA GLU A 269 -25.92 9.49 19.07
C GLU A 269 -25.82 11.01 19.27
N SER A 270 -25.18 11.71 18.34
CA SER A 270 -24.99 13.17 18.40
C SER A 270 -26.11 13.99 17.72
N THR A 271 -27.07 13.32 17.10
CA THR A 271 -28.24 13.99 16.48
C THR A 271 -29.41 13.97 17.49
N PRO A 272 -29.79 15.14 18.04
CA PRO A 272 -30.85 15.24 19.06
C PRO A 272 -32.25 14.96 18.49
#